data_acc43f4399091fa680fc373d7f90bb93
#
_entry.id   acc43f4399091fa680fc373d7f90bb93
#
_cell.length_a   1.000
_cell.length_b   1.000
_cell.length_c   1.000
_cell.angle_alpha   90.00
_cell.angle_beta   90.00
_cell.angle_gamma   90.00
#
_symmetry.space_group_name_H-M   'P 1'
#
loop_
_entity.id
_entity.type
_entity.pdbx_description
1 polymer ?
#
loop_
_entity_poly.entity_id
_entity_poly.type
_entity_poly.pdbx_seq_one_letter_code
_entity_poly.pdbx_strand_id
1 'polypeptide(L)'
;MRILFSKDNSLIGHKVGYGKTYTAIAAIMEAKRLKLSEKNLFVVPNPLVGQWGEEFMKLFPGANILVSSENDFTPAKRKEFCSKIATGSYDAIIIAQSQFQKIPISPEYQEKYIKAQIEELDKLLDSAEQNFTVRNI
;
A
#
# COMPACT_ATOMS: atom_id res chain seq x y z
N MET A 1 -16.82 5.18 -5.90
CA MET A 1 -16.12 6.11 -6.81
C MET A 1 -15.34 7.24 -6.14
N ARG A 2 -15.78 7.81 -5.05
CA ARG A 2 -15.02 8.87 -4.35
C ARG A 2 -13.58 8.48 -3.99
N ILE A 3 -13.33 7.22 -3.61
CA ILE A 3 -12.00 6.72 -3.24
C ILE A 3 -10.99 6.82 -4.39
N LEU A 4 -11.42 6.57 -5.63
CA LEU A 4 -10.55 6.55 -6.81
C LEU A 4 -10.11 7.93 -7.29
N PHE A 5 -10.87 8.96 -6.98
CA PHE A 5 -10.61 10.33 -7.41
C PHE A 5 -10.05 11.22 -6.30
N SER A 6 -9.85 10.66 -5.10
CA SER A 6 -9.13 11.36 -4.03
C SER A 6 -7.65 11.47 -4.41
N LYS A 7 -7.11 12.68 -4.34
CA LYS A 7 -5.67 12.92 -4.56
C LYS A 7 -4.81 12.43 -3.39
N ASP A 8 -5.44 12.21 -2.25
CA ASP A 8 -4.81 11.83 -0.99
C ASP A 8 -5.22 10.41 -0.57
N ASN A 9 -4.61 9.95 0.51
CA ASN A 9 -4.98 8.68 1.13
C ASN A 9 -6.44 8.68 1.57
N SER A 10 -7.12 7.56 1.39
CA SER A 10 -8.52 7.38 1.76
C SER A 10 -8.67 6.37 2.89
N LEU A 11 -9.52 6.68 3.87
CA LEU A 11 -9.86 5.78 4.98
C LEU A 11 -11.26 5.20 4.77
N ILE A 12 -11.37 3.87 4.79
CA ILE A 12 -12.66 3.16 4.72
C ILE A 12 -13.08 2.78 6.15
N GLY A 13 -13.91 3.62 6.75
CA GLY A 13 -14.39 3.47 8.14
C GLY A 13 -15.67 2.63 8.27
N HIS A 14 -15.82 1.53 7.55
CA HIS A 14 -17.00 0.67 7.67
C HIS A 14 -16.95 -0.20 8.93
N LYS A 15 -18.12 -0.46 9.53
CA LYS A 15 -18.24 -1.44 10.63
C LYS A 15 -17.90 -2.85 10.15
N VAL A 16 -17.62 -3.75 11.11
CA VAL A 16 -17.39 -5.18 10.82
C VAL A 16 -18.60 -5.76 10.09
N GLY A 17 -18.37 -6.57 9.03
CA GLY A 17 -19.43 -7.18 8.22
C GLY A 17 -19.97 -6.32 7.08
N TYR A 18 -19.55 -5.06 6.92
CA TYR A 18 -20.04 -4.16 5.87
C TYR A 18 -19.25 -4.25 4.54
N GLY A 19 -18.63 -5.39 4.27
CA GLY A 19 -18.01 -5.66 2.96
C GLY A 19 -16.76 -4.83 2.65
N LYS A 20 -15.94 -4.47 3.65
CA LYS A 20 -14.70 -3.70 3.43
C LYS A 20 -13.78 -4.34 2.40
N THR A 21 -13.59 -5.65 2.49
CA THR A 21 -12.76 -6.43 1.57
C THR A 21 -13.27 -6.32 0.14
N TYR A 22 -14.57 -6.56 -0.06
CA TYR A 22 -15.19 -6.46 -1.40
C TYR A 22 -15.13 -5.03 -1.94
N THR A 23 -15.35 -4.03 -1.11
CA THR A 23 -15.23 -2.62 -1.50
C THR A 23 -13.81 -2.28 -1.97
N ALA A 24 -12.79 -2.73 -1.23
CA ALA A 24 -11.40 -2.51 -1.59
C ALA A 24 -11.02 -3.23 -2.91
N ILE A 25 -11.42 -4.48 -3.06
CA ILE A 25 -11.16 -5.26 -4.29
C ILE A 25 -11.85 -4.61 -5.48
N ALA A 26 -13.13 -4.25 -5.36
CA ALA A 26 -13.88 -3.62 -6.45
C ALA A 26 -13.29 -2.25 -6.84
N ALA A 27 -12.89 -1.44 -5.87
CA ALA A 27 -12.27 -0.14 -6.11
C ALA A 27 -10.96 -0.28 -6.90
N ILE A 28 -10.12 -1.22 -6.53
CA ILE A 28 -8.83 -1.47 -7.18
C ILE A 28 -9.00 -2.01 -8.61
N MET A 29 -9.94 -2.94 -8.82
CA MET A 29 -10.22 -3.45 -10.16
C MET A 29 -10.82 -2.37 -11.07
N GLU A 30 -11.63 -1.48 -10.52
CA GLU A 30 -12.13 -0.31 -11.25
C GLU A 30 -11.01 0.69 -11.57
N ALA A 31 -10.08 0.93 -10.64
CA ALA A 31 -8.90 1.74 -10.89
C ALA A 31 -8.06 1.19 -12.06
N LYS A 32 -7.89 -0.13 -12.10
CA LYS A 32 -7.20 -0.79 -13.21
C LYS A 32 -7.97 -0.64 -14.53
N ARG A 33 -9.29 -0.85 -14.51
CA ARG A 33 -10.16 -0.67 -15.69
C ARG A 33 -10.05 0.74 -16.26
N LEU A 34 -9.97 1.75 -15.39
CA LEU A 34 -9.81 3.16 -15.76
C LEU A 34 -8.35 3.54 -16.09
N LYS A 35 -7.41 2.59 -16.06
CA LYS A 35 -5.97 2.80 -16.27
C LYS A 35 -5.34 3.80 -15.29
N LEU A 36 -5.91 3.95 -14.09
CA LEU A 36 -5.36 4.75 -13.01
C LEU A 36 -4.25 4.00 -12.26
N SER A 37 -4.23 2.68 -12.34
CA SER A 37 -3.21 1.81 -11.76
C SER A 37 -2.93 0.62 -12.66
N GLU A 38 -1.69 0.18 -12.69
CA GLU A 38 -1.27 -1.00 -13.45
C GLU A 38 -1.13 -2.24 -12.58
N LYS A 39 -0.48 -2.09 -11.43
CA LYS A 39 -0.29 -3.14 -10.42
C LYS A 39 -0.77 -2.65 -9.07
N ASN A 40 -1.56 -3.46 -8.41
CA ASN A 40 -2.17 -3.11 -7.13
C ASN A 40 -1.67 -4.03 -6.04
N LEU A 41 -1.31 -3.47 -4.89
CA LEU A 41 -0.78 -4.20 -3.75
C LEU A 41 -1.74 -4.12 -2.58
N PHE A 42 -2.15 -5.29 -2.06
CA PHE A 42 -2.89 -5.42 -0.82
C PHE A 42 -1.97 -5.90 0.29
N VAL A 43 -1.81 -5.10 1.32
CA VAL A 43 -1.07 -5.47 2.53
C VAL A 43 -2.07 -5.80 3.62
N VAL A 44 -2.13 -7.05 4.01
CA VAL A 44 -3.14 -7.56 4.94
C VAL A 44 -2.48 -8.28 6.12
N PRO A 45 -3.18 -8.41 7.27
CA PRO A 45 -2.69 -9.24 8.37
C PRO A 45 -2.42 -10.68 7.93
N ASN A 46 -1.39 -11.31 8.48
CA ASN A 46 -0.93 -12.64 8.06
C ASN A 46 -2.04 -13.69 7.96
N PRO A 47 -2.96 -13.83 8.94
CA PRO A 47 -4.02 -14.85 8.88
C PRO A 47 -5.04 -14.62 7.76
N LEU A 48 -5.12 -13.41 7.22
CA LEU A 48 -6.14 -13.02 6.25
C LEU A 48 -5.69 -13.15 4.79
N VAL A 49 -4.42 -13.42 4.53
CA VAL A 49 -3.86 -13.49 3.15
C VAL A 49 -4.62 -14.49 2.29
N GLY A 50 -4.82 -15.71 2.78
CA GLY A 50 -5.56 -16.75 2.05
C GLY A 50 -7.02 -16.36 1.81
N GLN A 51 -7.71 -15.86 2.84
CA GLN A 51 -9.10 -15.41 2.73
C GLN A 51 -9.26 -14.29 1.68
N TRP A 52 -8.37 -13.32 1.67
CA TRP A 52 -8.39 -12.25 0.68
C TRP A 52 -8.21 -12.77 -0.75
N GLY A 53 -7.32 -13.74 -0.94
CA GLY A 53 -7.13 -14.41 -2.23
C GLY A 53 -8.40 -15.12 -2.70
N GLU A 54 -9.06 -15.87 -1.83
CA GLU A 54 -10.31 -16.56 -2.13
C GLU A 54 -11.45 -15.60 -2.46
N GLU A 55 -11.62 -14.54 -1.66
CA GLU A 55 -12.65 -13.52 -1.90
C GLU A 55 -12.40 -12.76 -3.20
N PHE A 56 -11.12 -12.48 -3.52
CA PHE A 56 -10.75 -11.86 -4.79
C PHE A 56 -11.17 -12.74 -5.98
N MET A 57 -10.86 -14.03 -5.94
CA MET A 57 -11.21 -14.98 -7.01
C MET A 57 -12.72 -15.22 -7.12
N LYS A 58 -13.48 -15.09 -6.02
CA LYS A 58 -14.95 -15.14 -6.08
C LYS A 58 -15.54 -13.96 -6.83
N LEU A 59 -15.00 -12.77 -6.64
CA LEU A 59 -15.47 -11.55 -7.33
C LEU A 59 -14.98 -11.46 -8.78
N PHE A 60 -13.74 -11.84 -9.01
CA PHE A 60 -13.07 -11.73 -10.31
C PHE A 60 -12.35 -13.03 -10.68
N PRO A 61 -13.08 -14.08 -11.11
CA PRO A 61 -12.50 -15.40 -11.40
C PRO A 61 -11.44 -15.40 -12.51
N GLY A 62 -11.48 -14.40 -13.40
CA GLY A 62 -10.51 -14.24 -14.48
C GLY A 62 -9.31 -13.38 -14.16
N ALA A 63 -9.18 -12.87 -12.92
CA ALA A 63 -8.08 -12.02 -12.55
C ALA A 63 -6.79 -12.83 -12.32
N ASN A 64 -5.66 -12.26 -12.74
CA ASN A 64 -4.34 -12.80 -12.47
C ASN A 64 -3.79 -12.20 -11.17
N ILE A 65 -3.89 -12.94 -10.07
CA ILE A 65 -3.43 -12.49 -8.75
C ILE A 65 -2.21 -13.26 -8.26
N LEU A 66 -1.33 -12.59 -7.55
CA LEU A 66 -0.22 -13.20 -6.84
C LEU A 66 -0.50 -13.12 -5.33
N VAL A 67 -0.64 -14.28 -4.69
CA VAL A 67 -0.86 -14.37 -3.24
C VAL A 67 0.42 -14.87 -2.59
N SER A 68 0.96 -14.13 -1.63
CA SER A 68 2.18 -14.52 -0.94
C SER A 68 1.93 -15.70 0.01
N SER A 69 2.90 -16.60 0.10
CA SER A 69 2.96 -17.67 1.09
C SER A 69 4.05 -17.41 2.13
N GLU A 70 4.00 -18.06 3.27
CA GLU A 70 5.05 -17.93 4.30
C GLU A 70 6.43 -18.32 3.77
N ASN A 71 6.49 -19.29 2.85
CA ASN A 71 7.73 -19.77 2.26
C ASN A 71 8.36 -18.78 1.26
N ASP A 72 7.61 -17.84 0.70
CA ASP A 72 8.11 -16.90 -0.31
C ASP A 72 9.07 -15.85 0.27
N PHE A 73 9.05 -15.65 1.59
CA PHE A 73 9.86 -14.67 2.29
C PHE A 73 11.03 -15.24 3.09
N THR A 74 11.41 -16.47 2.82
CA THR A 74 12.73 -16.97 3.25
C THR A 74 13.83 -16.15 2.57
N PRO A 75 15.00 -15.96 3.20
CA PRO A 75 16.08 -15.14 2.62
C PRO A 75 16.45 -15.53 1.18
N ALA A 76 16.36 -16.83 0.84
CA ALA A 76 16.66 -17.34 -0.48
C ALA A 76 15.58 -16.98 -1.53
N LYS A 77 14.29 -17.05 -1.16
CA LYS A 77 13.16 -16.87 -2.09
C LYS A 77 12.63 -15.43 -2.18
N ARG A 78 12.96 -14.58 -1.22
CA ARG A 78 12.50 -13.18 -1.18
C ARG A 78 12.86 -12.42 -2.46
N LYS A 79 14.10 -12.59 -2.92
CA LYS A 79 14.57 -11.94 -4.15
C LYS A 79 13.81 -12.43 -5.39
N GLU A 80 13.51 -13.72 -5.45
CA GLU A 80 12.70 -14.31 -6.51
C GLU A 80 11.27 -13.76 -6.48
N PHE A 81 10.65 -13.68 -5.30
CA PHE A 81 9.30 -13.14 -5.14
C PHE A 81 9.22 -11.66 -5.54
N CYS A 82 10.18 -10.83 -5.10
CA CYS A 82 10.26 -9.44 -5.53
C CYS A 82 10.47 -9.32 -7.04
N SER A 83 11.26 -10.20 -7.65
CA SER A 83 11.43 -10.24 -9.10
C SER A 83 10.14 -10.60 -9.82
N LYS A 84 9.36 -11.57 -9.31
CA LYS A 84 8.02 -11.90 -9.84
C LYS A 84 7.07 -10.71 -9.79
N ILE A 85 7.07 -9.96 -8.69
CA ILE A 85 6.28 -8.74 -8.57
C ILE A 85 6.70 -7.71 -9.62
N ALA A 86 8.00 -7.52 -9.81
CA ALA A 86 8.52 -6.51 -10.73
C ALA A 86 8.22 -6.83 -12.20
N THR A 87 8.43 -8.09 -12.60
CA THR A 87 8.35 -8.52 -14.00
C THR A 87 7.00 -9.09 -14.42
N GLY A 88 6.23 -9.63 -13.46
CA GLY A 88 4.94 -10.27 -13.73
C GLY A 88 3.83 -9.26 -14.07
N SER A 89 2.90 -9.70 -14.89
CA SER A 89 1.68 -8.93 -15.23
C SER A 89 0.52 -9.39 -14.35
N TYR A 90 0.49 -8.90 -13.12
CA TYR A 90 -0.57 -9.20 -12.15
C TYR A 90 -1.58 -8.08 -12.06
N ASP A 91 -2.85 -8.45 -11.85
CA ASP A 91 -3.93 -7.51 -11.56
C ASP A 91 -3.86 -7.02 -10.13
N ALA A 92 -3.51 -7.92 -9.22
CA ALA A 92 -3.31 -7.63 -7.82
C ALA A 92 -2.27 -8.55 -7.19
N ILE A 93 -1.62 -8.05 -6.15
CA ILE A 93 -0.65 -8.78 -5.33
C ILE A 93 -1.14 -8.68 -3.89
N ILE A 94 -1.31 -9.82 -3.22
CA ILE A 94 -1.75 -9.90 -1.83
C ILE A 94 -0.57 -10.39 -0.99
N ILE A 95 -0.13 -9.56 -0.05
CA ILE A 95 1.05 -9.81 0.77
C ILE A 95 0.74 -9.63 2.25
N ALA A 96 1.33 -10.44 3.10
CA ALA A 96 1.23 -10.28 4.54
C ALA A 96 2.01 -9.04 5.04
N GLN A 97 1.48 -8.37 6.05
CA GLN A 97 2.11 -7.19 6.63
C GLN A 97 3.54 -7.47 7.13
N SER A 98 3.77 -8.60 7.77
CA SER A 98 5.10 -9.01 8.24
C SER A 98 6.11 -9.24 7.10
N GLN A 99 5.62 -9.61 5.94
CA GLN A 99 6.42 -9.83 4.73
C GLN A 99 6.71 -8.51 4.03
N PHE A 100 5.71 -7.63 3.94
CA PHE A 100 5.87 -6.29 3.38
C PHE A 100 6.96 -5.49 4.08
N GLN A 101 7.03 -5.57 5.42
CA GLN A 101 8.08 -4.92 6.21
C GLN A 101 9.50 -5.40 5.91
N LYS A 102 9.65 -6.59 5.32
CA LYS A 102 10.94 -7.18 4.95
C LYS A 102 11.40 -6.79 3.55
N ILE A 103 10.58 -6.11 2.76
CA ILE A 103 10.95 -5.63 1.43
C ILE A 103 11.87 -4.41 1.62
N PRO A 104 13.12 -4.48 1.15
CA PRO A 104 14.04 -3.36 1.27
C PRO A 104 13.58 -2.18 0.40
N ILE A 105 13.57 -1.01 0.99
CA ILE A 105 13.37 0.24 0.25
C ILE A 105 14.73 0.64 -0.32
N SER A 106 14.78 1.14 -1.56
CA SER A 106 16.04 1.60 -2.14
C SER A 106 16.67 2.71 -1.29
N PRO A 107 17.99 2.70 -1.09
CA PRO A 107 18.68 3.72 -0.28
C PRO A 107 18.39 5.15 -0.77
N GLU A 108 18.31 5.34 -2.07
CA GLU A 108 18.00 6.63 -2.72
C GLU A 108 16.61 7.15 -2.33
N TYR A 109 15.62 6.27 -2.25
CA TYR A 109 14.27 6.62 -1.85
C TYR A 109 14.19 6.94 -0.36
N GLN A 110 14.91 6.20 0.48
CA GLN A 110 15.01 6.48 1.91
C GLN A 110 15.64 7.86 2.16
N GLU A 111 16.72 8.17 1.48
CA GLU A 111 17.40 9.46 1.60
C GLU A 111 16.50 10.62 1.19
N LYS A 112 15.80 10.47 0.06
CA LYS A 112 14.84 11.47 -0.42
C LYS A 112 13.68 11.69 0.56
N TYR A 113 13.16 10.61 1.12
CA TYR A 113 12.07 10.67 2.10
C TYR A 113 12.50 11.35 3.40
N ILE A 114 13.69 11.01 3.91
CA ILE A 114 14.24 11.62 5.13
C ILE A 114 14.50 13.11 4.90
N LYS A 115 15.09 13.50 3.76
CA LYS A 115 15.30 14.91 3.42
C LYS A 115 13.99 15.70 3.39
N ALA A 116 12.95 15.15 2.77
CA ALA A 116 11.63 15.80 2.73
C ALA A 116 11.02 15.98 4.13
N GLN A 117 11.18 15.01 5.03
CA GLN A 117 10.72 15.15 6.42
C GLN A 117 11.52 16.19 7.21
N ILE A 118 12.83 16.27 7.02
CA ILE A 118 13.67 17.29 7.65
C ILE A 118 13.22 18.68 7.20
N GLU A 119 13.01 18.90 5.91
CA GLU A 119 12.54 20.21 5.39
C GLU A 119 11.15 20.59 5.94
N GLU A 120 10.27 19.63 6.16
CA GLU A 120 8.96 19.89 6.75
C GLU A 120 9.07 20.27 8.23
N LEU A 121 9.92 19.58 8.96
CA LEU A 121 10.20 19.89 10.38
C LEU A 121 10.87 21.26 10.54
N ASP A 122 11.82 21.62 9.70
CA ASP A 122 12.48 22.92 9.71
C ASP A 122 11.47 24.06 9.48
N LYS A 123 10.55 23.88 8.50
CA LYS A 123 9.47 24.86 8.28
C LYS A 123 8.53 25.02 9.48
N LEU A 124 8.25 23.90 10.19
CA LEU A 124 7.45 23.95 11.41
C LEU A 124 8.17 24.65 12.54
N LEU A 125 9.47 24.46 12.69
CA LEU A 125 10.30 25.15 13.67
C LEU A 125 10.37 26.66 13.41
N ASP A 126 10.64 27.07 12.18
CA ASP A 126 10.65 28.46 11.76
C ASP A 126 9.32 29.18 12.05
N SER A 127 8.21 28.50 11.76
CA SER A 127 6.87 29.02 12.03
C SER A 127 6.57 29.12 13.53
N ALA A 128 7.07 28.20 14.34
CA ALA A 128 6.94 28.21 15.79
C ALA A 128 7.78 29.34 16.42
N GLU A 129 9.00 29.57 15.96
CA GLU A 129 9.87 30.64 16.43
C GLU A 129 9.29 32.02 16.09
N GLN A 130 8.75 32.20 14.90
CA GLN A 130 8.06 33.46 14.52
C GLN A 130 6.85 33.74 15.42
N ASN A 131 6.06 32.73 15.73
CA ASN A 131 4.91 32.85 16.63
C ASN A 131 5.31 33.16 18.08
N PHE A 132 6.48 32.69 18.52
CA PHE A 132 7.02 32.98 19.85
C PHE A 132 7.54 34.42 19.96
N THR A 133 8.14 34.93 18.90
CA THR A 133 8.68 36.31 18.85
C THR A 133 7.55 37.33 18.85
N VAL A 134 6.44 37.05 18.17
CA VAL A 134 5.27 37.95 18.12
C VAL A 134 4.49 38.04 19.44
N ARG A 135 4.58 36.99 20.30
CA ARG A 135 3.90 36.99 21.62
C ARG A 135 4.69 37.70 22.74
N ASN A 136 5.97 38.01 22.50
CA ASN A 136 6.83 38.66 23.49
C ASN A 136 7.10 40.14 23.19
N ILE A 137 6.33 40.73 22.29
CA ILE A 137 6.25 42.17 22.06
C ILE A 137 4.91 42.67 22.58
#